data_b925dcf33e4f2ced4aa37f73cba26230
#
_entry.id   b925dcf33e4f2ced4aa37f73cba26230
#
_cell.length_a   1.000
_cell.length_b   1.000
_cell.length_c   1.000
_cell.angle_alpha   90.00
_cell.angle_beta   90.00
_cell.angle_gamma   90.00
#
_symmetry.space_group_name_H-M   'P 1'
#
loop_
_entity.id
_entity.type
_entity.pdbx_description
1 polymer ?
#
loop_
_entity_poly.entity_id
_entity_poly.type
_entity_poly.pdbx_seq_one_letter_code
_entity_poly.pdbx_strand_id
1 'polypeptide(L)'
;NADKFDNGSEFSWGVFYENGSGNYRTYNSFNNEFFRGDGSMVYNGGGIAARYENKNGVYTEGSLRAGMLKNELDNAMRDVNGSYGYETESAYYGAHIGVGKIISLSDSSDLDIYGKFFHTYTEGDSVTIAGDKFDFDSITSDRLRVGARITSNKENKFSTYYGLAYEYEFNGDADMTAQGLRADTQSLQGSSVMAEVGFNYQPTPDSPW
;
A
#
# COMPACT_ATOMS: atom_id res chain seq x y z
N ASN A 1 -2.13 -16.77 15.08
CA ASN A 1 -1.47 -17.75 15.94
C ASN A 1 -0.04 -17.31 16.27
N ALA A 2 0.39 -17.55 17.49
CA ALA A 2 1.75 -17.31 17.93
C ALA A 2 2.26 -18.55 18.69
N ASP A 3 3.41 -19.05 18.27
CA ASP A 3 4.08 -20.20 18.86
C ASP A 3 5.39 -19.71 19.53
N LYS A 4 5.50 -19.92 20.84
CA LYS A 4 6.72 -19.60 21.59
C LYS A 4 7.58 -20.85 21.72
N PHE A 5 8.86 -20.69 21.40
CA PHE A 5 9.84 -21.77 21.48
C PHE A 5 10.62 -21.71 22.80
N ASP A 6 11.14 -22.87 23.25
CA ASP A 6 11.92 -22.99 24.49
C ASP A 6 13.18 -22.11 24.51
N ASN A 7 13.68 -21.73 23.34
CA ASN A 7 14.83 -20.83 23.20
C ASN A 7 14.49 -19.34 23.35
N GLY A 8 13.22 -19.00 23.60
CA GLY A 8 12.72 -17.63 23.75
C GLY A 8 12.46 -16.90 22.43
N SER A 9 12.45 -17.63 21.30
CA SER A 9 11.97 -17.07 20.01
C SER A 9 10.45 -17.22 19.89
N GLU A 10 9.87 -16.43 19.04
CA GLU A 10 8.43 -16.47 18.75
C GLU A 10 8.20 -16.49 17.24
N PHE A 11 7.26 -17.33 16.78
CA PHE A 11 6.76 -17.33 15.42
C PHE A 11 5.28 -17.03 15.44
N SER A 12 4.87 -16.02 14.69
CA SER A 12 3.47 -15.64 14.54
C SER A 12 3.06 -15.62 13.07
N TRP A 13 1.81 -15.98 12.82
CA TRP A 13 1.23 -15.89 11.51
C TRP A 13 -0.27 -15.60 11.59
N GLY A 14 -0.80 -15.05 10.53
CA GLY A 14 -2.22 -14.73 10.44
C GLY A 14 -2.68 -14.52 9.02
N VAL A 15 -4.00 -14.45 8.87
CA VAL A 15 -4.67 -14.02 7.65
C VAL A 15 -5.23 -12.64 7.89
N PHE A 16 -5.32 -11.84 6.83
CA PHE A 16 -5.92 -10.52 6.91
C PHE A 16 -6.82 -10.25 5.71
N TYR A 17 -7.76 -9.37 5.91
CA TYR A 17 -8.56 -8.75 4.86
C TYR A 17 -8.17 -7.28 4.77
N GLU A 18 -8.08 -6.75 3.55
CA GLU A 18 -7.82 -5.34 3.32
C GLU A 18 -8.92 -4.73 2.45
N ASN A 19 -9.27 -3.50 2.78
CA ASN A 19 -10.20 -2.69 2.02
C ASN A 19 -9.78 -1.23 2.12
N GLY A 20 -9.87 -0.52 1.03
CA GLY A 20 -9.60 0.90 1.02
C GLY A 20 -10.31 1.61 -0.11
N SER A 21 -10.46 2.92 0.07
CA SER A 21 -11.04 3.81 -0.94
C SER A 21 -10.33 5.15 -0.95
N GLY A 22 -10.31 5.78 -2.10
CA GLY A 22 -9.75 7.10 -2.28
C GLY A 22 -10.45 7.86 -3.38
N ASN A 23 -10.38 9.18 -3.32
CA ASN A 23 -10.88 10.06 -4.37
C ASN A 23 -9.75 10.93 -4.88
N TYR A 24 -9.76 11.21 -6.17
CA TYR A 24 -8.78 12.09 -6.80
C TYR A 24 -9.45 12.98 -7.85
N ARG A 25 -8.73 13.97 -8.35
CA ARG A 25 -9.20 14.89 -9.37
C ARG A 25 -8.16 15.03 -10.46
N THR A 26 -8.66 15.10 -11.70
CA THR A 26 -7.84 15.43 -12.86
C THR A 26 -8.25 16.79 -13.40
N TYR A 27 -7.31 17.50 -14.01
CA TYR A 27 -7.55 18.81 -14.62
C TYR A 27 -7.00 18.77 -16.04
N ASN A 28 -7.87 18.92 -17.01
CA ASN A 28 -7.56 18.88 -18.42
C ASN A 28 -8.12 20.11 -19.13
N SER A 29 -7.81 20.28 -20.42
CA SER A 29 -8.36 21.34 -21.26
C SER A 29 -8.74 20.81 -22.63
N PHE A 30 -9.84 21.34 -23.17
CA PHE A 30 -10.29 21.10 -24.54
C PHE A 30 -10.79 22.42 -25.12
N ASN A 31 -10.35 22.80 -26.33
CA ASN A 31 -10.70 24.07 -27.00
C ASN A 31 -10.49 25.32 -26.11
N ASN A 32 -9.41 25.37 -25.33
CA ASN A 32 -9.09 26.43 -24.35
C ASN A 32 -10.08 26.52 -23.15
N GLU A 33 -10.98 25.57 -22.98
CA GLU A 33 -11.81 25.47 -21.79
C GLU A 33 -11.22 24.41 -20.84
N PHE A 34 -11.04 24.79 -19.57
CA PHE A 34 -10.60 23.87 -18.54
C PHE A 34 -11.78 23.05 -18.03
N PHE A 35 -11.54 21.76 -17.81
CA PHE A 35 -12.51 20.89 -17.17
C PHE A 35 -11.84 19.99 -16.12
N ARG A 36 -12.66 19.55 -15.17
CA ARG A 36 -12.24 18.69 -14.09
C ARG A 36 -12.86 17.32 -14.24
N GLY A 37 -12.07 16.30 -14.09
CA GLY A 37 -12.53 14.92 -13.86
C GLY A 37 -12.51 14.61 -12.37
N ASP A 38 -13.51 13.89 -11.89
CA ASP A 38 -13.62 13.40 -10.52
C ASP A 38 -13.45 11.87 -10.55
N GLY A 39 -12.42 11.36 -9.87
CA GLY A 39 -12.10 9.95 -9.83
C GLY A 39 -12.30 9.34 -8.46
N SER A 40 -12.66 8.08 -8.44
CA SER A 40 -12.72 7.25 -7.25
C SER A 40 -11.97 5.94 -7.46
N MET A 41 -11.35 5.44 -6.40
CA MET A 41 -10.62 4.18 -6.38
C MET A 41 -11.09 3.38 -5.16
N VAL A 42 -11.39 2.10 -5.38
CA VAL A 42 -11.74 1.16 -4.31
C VAL A 42 -10.94 -0.12 -4.49
N TYR A 43 -10.36 -0.64 -3.44
CA TYR A 43 -9.74 -1.94 -3.48
C TYR A 43 -10.23 -2.85 -2.36
N ASN A 44 -10.25 -4.16 -2.65
CA ASN A 44 -10.59 -5.21 -1.70
C ASN A 44 -9.63 -6.38 -1.92
N GLY A 45 -9.13 -6.94 -0.85
CA GLY A 45 -8.23 -8.07 -0.96
C GLY A 45 -8.05 -8.80 0.36
N GLY A 46 -7.16 -9.75 0.33
CA GLY A 46 -6.77 -10.50 1.50
C GLY A 46 -5.40 -11.12 1.35
N GLY A 47 -4.87 -11.60 2.44
CA GLY A 47 -3.54 -12.18 2.42
C GLY A 47 -3.19 -12.95 3.68
N ILE A 48 -1.96 -13.40 3.69
CA ILE A 48 -1.33 -14.08 4.81
C ILE A 48 -0.06 -13.32 5.19
N ALA A 49 0.24 -13.27 6.47
CA ALA A 49 1.47 -12.69 6.98
C ALA A 49 2.08 -13.60 8.03
N ALA A 50 3.41 -13.56 8.13
CA ALA A 50 4.17 -14.28 9.13
C ALA A 50 5.33 -13.44 9.64
N ARG A 51 5.71 -13.65 10.90
CA ARG A 51 6.84 -13.01 11.55
C ARG A 51 7.55 -14.01 12.47
N TYR A 52 8.84 -14.02 12.39
CA TYR A 52 9.71 -14.72 13.34
C TYR A 52 10.56 -13.70 14.09
N GLU A 53 10.57 -13.77 15.42
CA GLU A 53 11.35 -12.92 16.30
C GLU A 53 12.23 -13.78 17.21
N ASN A 54 13.50 -13.48 17.28
CA ASN A 54 14.39 -14.17 18.21
C ASN A 54 14.41 -13.49 19.58
N LYS A 55 14.98 -14.18 20.57
CA LYS A 55 15.09 -13.69 21.95
C LYS A 55 15.84 -12.36 22.12
N ASN A 56 16.59 -11.92 21.12
CA ASN A 56 17.34 -10.67 21.15
C ASN A 56 16.57 -9.52 20.47
N GLY A 57 15.28 -9.74 20.13
CA GLY A 57 14.42 -8.76 19.48
C GLY A 57 14.70 -8.56 17.98
N VAL A 58 15.57 -9.37 17.35
CA VAL A 58 15.74 -9.34 15.90
C VAL A 58 14.63 -10.16 15.27
N TYR A 59 13.95 -9.58 14.27
CA TYR A 59 12.87 -10.25 13.59
C TYR A 59 13.00 -10.20 12.07
N THR A 60 12.32 -11.13 11.43
CA THR A 60 12.00 -11.11 10.00
C THR A 60 10.50 -11.31 9.83
N GLU A 61 9.93 -10.64 8.86
CA GLU A 61 8.51 -10.72 8.55
C GLU A 61 8.28 -10.77 7.04
N GLY A 62 7.11 -11.25 6.65
CA GLY A 62 6.70 -11.25 5.25
C GLY A 62 5.22 -11.44 5.10
N SER A 63 4.68 -11.05 3.94
CA SER A 63 3.30 -11.30 3.58
C SER A 63 3.14 -11.53 2.09
N LEU A 64 2.03 -12.21 1.76
CA LEU A 64 1.50 -12.33 0.41
C LEU A 64 0.05 -11.86 0.44
N ARG A 65 -0.34 -11.11 -0.58
CA ARG A 65 -1.70 -10.58 -0.71
C ARG A 65 -2.16 -10.59 -2.16
N ALA A 66 -3.47 -10.66 -2.36
CA ALA A 66 -4.11 -10.53 -3.66
C ALA A 66 -5.49 -9.88 -3.49
N GLY A 67 -5.96 -9.22 -4.53
CA GLY A 67 -7.26 -8.57 -4.51
C GLY A 67 -7.64 -7.95 -5.83
N MET A 68 -8.68 -7.14 -5.78
CA MET A 68 -9.22 -6.40 -6.92
C MET A 68 -9.18 -4.90 -6.63
N LEU A 69 -8.79 -4.14 -7.64
CA LEU A 69 -8.75 -2.69 -7.66
C LEU A 69 -9.73 -2.21 -8.71
N LYS A 70 -10.70 -1.41 -8.31
CA LYS A 70 -11.64 -0.73 -9.19
C LYS A 70 -11.32 0.75 -9.21
N ASN A 71 -11.20 1.33 -10.40
CA ASN A 71 -10.99 2.76 -10.60
C ASN A 71 -12.05 3.29 -11.55
N GLU A 72 -12.70 4.38 -11.17
CA GLU A 72 -13.71 5.09 -11.93
C GLU A 72 -13.29 6.55 -12.09
N LEU A 73 -13.34 7.07 -13.28
CA LEU A 73 -13.04 8.47 -13.56
C LEU A 73 -14.13 9.08 -14.43
N ASP A 74 -14.93 9.94 -13.82
CA ASP A 74 -15.92 10.75 -14.51
C ASP A 74 -15.28 11.96 -15.17
N ASN A 75 -15.83 12.35 -16.33
CA ASN A 75 -15.38 13.53 -17.07
C ASN A 75 -13.86 13.51 -17.37
N ALA A 76 -13.35 12.31 -17.70
CA ALA A 76 -11.94 12.08 -17.98
C ALA A 76 -11.48 12.79 -19.26
N MET A 77 -12.35 12.83 -20.26
CA MET A 77 -12.08 13.37 -21.60
C MET A 77 -13.28 14.15 -22.11
N ARG A 78 -13.04 15.07 -23.04
CA ARG A 78 -14.06 15.82 -23.77
C ARG A 78 -13.74 15.89 -25.25
N ASP A 79 -14.78 15.85 -26.04
CA ASP A 79 -14.75 16.17 -27.46
C ASP A 79 -15.91 17.14 -27.82
N VAL A 80 -16.15 17.35 -29.12
CA VAL A 80 -17.24 18.20 -29.61
C VAL A 80 -18.63 17.63 -29.30
N ASN A 81 -18.75 16.35 -29.00
CA ASN A 81 -20.01 15.64 -28.75
C ASN A 81 -20.33 15.58 -27.24
N GLY A 82 -19.36 15.79 -26.35
CA GLY A 82 -19.60 15.76 -24.92
C GLY A 82 -18.42 15.37 -24.04
N SER A 83 -18.75 14.88 -22.88
CA SER A 83 -17.82 14.46 -21.83
C SER A 83 -17.93 12.95 -21.62
N TYR A 84 -16.80 12.29 -21.40
CA TYR A 84 -16.68 10.85 -21.28
C TYR A 84 -15.93 10.49 -19.99
N GLY A 85 -16.40 9.44 -19.33
CA GLY A 85 -15.73 8.78 -18.23
C GLY A 85 -15.35 7.35 -18.60
N TYR A 86 -14.63 6.68 -17.70
CA TYR A 86 -14.32 5.27 -17.84
C TYR A 86 -14.20 4.60 -16.46
N GLU A 87 -14.27 3.28 -16.49
CA GLU A 87 -14.09 2.40 -15.34
C GLU A 87 -13.09 1.31 -15.73
N THR A 88 -12.16 0.99 -14.82
CA THR A 88 -11.23 -0.14 -14.93
C THR A 88 -11.33 -1.02 -13.71
N GLU A 89 -11.13 -2.33 -13.90
CA GLU A 89 -11.07 -3.31 -12.84
C GLU A 89 -9.86 -4.22 -13.05
N SER A 90 -8.93 -4.22 -12.10
CA SER A 90 -7.66 -4.91 -12.22
C SER A 90 -7.39 -5.79 -11.00
N ALA A 91 -6.91 -7.01 -11.21
CA ALA A 91 -6.36 -7.80 -10.13
C ALA A 91 -5.00 -7.24 -9.69
N TYR A 92 -4.73 -7.30 -8.39
CA TYR A 92 -3.41 -6.98 -7.86
C TYR A 92 -2.86 -8.12 -7.00
N TYR A 93 -1.54 -8.25 -7.04
CA TYR A 93 -0.77 -9.22 -6.25
C TYR A 93 0.36 -8.48 -5.55
N GLY A 94 0.56 -8.77 -4.28
CA GLY A 94 1.60 -8.11 -3.52
C GLY A 94 2.36 -9.07 -2.62
N ALA A 95 3.63 -8.78 -2.42
CA ALA A 95 4.48 -9.45 -1.46
C ALA A 95 5.29 -8.41 -0.68
N HIS A 96 5.59 -8.69 0.58
CA HIS A 96 6.62 -7.95 1.27
C HIS A 96 7.52 -8.86 2.09
N ILE A 97 8.74 -8.40 2.30
CA ILE A 97 9.69 -8.98 3.25
C ILE A 97 10.29 -7.84 4.06
N GLY A 98 10.49 -8.08 5.35
CA GLY A 98 11.07 -7.11 6.25
C GLY A 98 12.02 -7.75 7.27
N VAL A 99 12.95 -6.95 7.74
CA VAL A 99 13.83 -7.28 8.85
C VAL A 99 13.88 -6.09 9.80
N GLY A 100 14.01 -6.36 11.08
CA GLY A 100 14.11 -5.28 12.07
C GLY A 100 14.63 -5.77 13.40
N LYS A 101 14.76 -4.82 14.30
CA LYS A 101 15.19 -5.06 15.67
C LYS A 101 14.41 -4.20 16.63
N ILE A 102 13.80 -4.86 17.61
CA ILE A 102 13.20 -4.22 18.77
C ILE A 102 14.27 -4.04 19.84
N ILE A 103 14.44 -2.82 20.33
CA ILE A 103 15.37 -2.41 21.37
C ILE A 103 14.53 -1.87 22.52
N SER A 104 14.58 -2.53 23.68
CA SER A 104 13.94 -2.00 24.89
C SER A 104 14.68 -0.76 25.38
N LEU A 105 13.99 0.36 25.38
CA LEU A 105 14.50 1.64 25.92
C LEU A 105 14.24 1.75 27.41
N SER A 106 13.12 1.17 27.87
CA SER A 106 12.72 1.08 29.29
C SER A 106 11.74 -0.09 29.46
N ASP A 107 11.30 -0.36 30.65
CA ASP A 107 10.28 -1.37 30.94
C ASP A 107 8.99 -1.12 30.16
N SER A 108 8.65 0.15 29.93
CA SER A 108 7.40 0.57 29.27
C SER A 108 7.54 1.02 27.82
N SER A 109 8.75 1.04 27.25
CA SER A 109 8.97 1.62 25.90
C SER A 109 9.97 0.83 25.09
N ASP A 110 9.65 0.61 23.81
CA ASP A 110 10.50 -0.04 22.83
C ASP A 110 10.74 0.87 21.62
N LEU A 111 11.93 0.73 21.03
CA LEU A 111 12.31 1.27 19.73
C LEU A 111 12.42 0.11 18.75
N ASP A 112 11.63 0.15 17.68
CA ASP A 112 11.72 -0.74 16.53
C ASP A 112 12.43 -0.02 15.39
N ILE A 113 13.52 -0.59 14.89
CA ILE A 113 14.23 -0.11 13.70
C ILE A 113 14.10 -1.18 12.63
N TYR A 114 13.63 -0.81 11.43
CA TYR A 114 13.31 -1.78 10.41
C TYR A 114 13.67 -1.34 8.99
N GLY A 115 13.84 -2.34 8.12
CA GLY A 115 13.86 -2.21 6.68
C GLY A 115 12.88 -3.19 6.05
N LYS A 116 12.08 -2.72 5.09
CA LYS A 116 11.03 -3.51 4.41
C LYS A 116 11.08 -3.28 2.91
N PHE A 117 10.98 -4.36 2.16
CA PHE A 117 10.82 -4.31 0.71
C PHE A 117 9.40 -4.77 0.36
N PHE A 118 8.74 -4.02 -0.52
CA PHE A 118 7.40 -4.28 -1.00
C PHE A 118 7.44 -4.42 -2.52
N HIS A 119 6.82 -5.46 -3.01
CA HIS A 119 6.55 -5.68 -4.44
C HIS A 119 5.04 -5.74 -4.64
N THR A 120 4.52 -5.00 -5.61
CA THR A 120 3.11 -5.06 -6.01
C THR A 120 3.03 -5.06 -7.53
N TYR A 121 2.26 -5.98 -8.07
CA TYR A 121 1.91 -6.05 -9.48
C TYR A 121 0.40 -5.86 -9.61
N THR A 122 -0.02 -4.94 -10.48
CA THR A 122 -1.42 -4.69 -10.83
C THR A 122 -1.60 -4.99 -12.31
N GLU A 123 -2.56 -5.83 -12.65
CA GLU A 123 -2.87 -6.17 -14.05
C GLU A 123 -3.34 -4.93 -14.81
N GLY A 124 -3.02 -4.91 -16.10
CA GLY A 124 -3.55 -3.92 -17.02
C GLY A 124 -5.03 -4.16 -17.34
N ASP A 125 -5.67 -3.18 -17.93
CA ASP A 125 -7.06 -3.25 -18.36
C ASP A 125 -7.27 -2.47 -19.68
N SER A 126 -8.37 -2.73 -20.38
CA SER A 126 -8.70 -2.05 -21.64
C SER A 126 -10.11 -1.51 -21.59
N VAL A 127 -10.26 -0.25 -21.98
CA VAL A 127 -11.57 0.42 -22.02
C VAL A 127 -11.81 1.07 -23.39
N THR A 128 -13.06 1.28 -23.73
CA THR A 128 -13.44 2.07 -24.91
C THR A 128 -14.06 3.38 -24.48
N ILE A 129 -13.44 4.49 -24.88
CA ILE A 129 -13.87 5.84 -24.53
C ILE A 129 -14.13 6.60 -25.84
N ALA A 130 -15.33 7.15 -26.02
CA ALA A 130 -15.74 7.87 -27.24
C ALA A 130 -15.57 7.06 -28.55
N GLY A 131 -15.56 5.72 -28.48
CA GLY A 131 -15.34 4.83 -29.61
C GLY A 131 -13.88 4.43 -29.84
N ASP A 132 -12.95 4.98 -29.10
CA ASP A 132 -11.53 4.68 -29.19
C ASP A 132 -11.11 3.71 -28.09
N LYS A 133 -10.24 2.76 -28.44
CA LYS A 133 -9.69 1.78 -27.49
C LYS A 133 -8.48 2.38 -26.76
N PHE A 134 -8.51 2.25 -25.42
CA PHE A 134 -7.43 2.58 -24.53
C PHE A 134 -6.98 1.31 -23.81
N ASP A 135 -5.70 1.00 -23.93
CA ASP A 135 -5.07 -0.12 -23.24
C ASP A 135 -4.17 0.45 -22.13
N PHE A 136 -4.50 0.15 -20.88
CA PHE A 136 -3.69 0.46 -19.71
C PHE A 136 -2.76 -0.72 -19.44
N ASP A 137 -1.46 -0.47 -19.42
CA ASP A 137 -0.48 -1.49 -19.17
C ASP A 137 -0.49 -1.92 -17.70
N SER A 138 0.09 -3.07 -17.40
CA SER A 138 0.28 -3.52 -16.03
C SER A 138 1.27 -2.61 -15.29
N ILE A 139 1.05 -2.42 -14.00
CA ILE A 139 1.89 -1.57 -13.15
C ILE A 139 2.66 -2.45 -12.18
N THR A 140 3.97 -2.27 -12.13
CA THR A 140 4.83 -2.85 -11.10
C THR A 140 5.31 -1.75 -10.16
N SER A 141 5.18 -1.97 -8.86
CA SER A 141 5.68 -1.09 -7.81
C SER A 141 6.65 -1.85 -6.91
N ASP A 142 7.88 -1.36 -6.81
CA ASP A 142 8.95 -1.91 -5.98
C ASP A 142 9.45 -0.84 -5.01
N ARG A 143 9.18 -1.01 -3.70
CA ARG A 143 9.47 -0.01 -2.70
C ARG A 143 10.38 -0.53 -1.61
N LEU A 144 11.38 0.26 -1.26
CA LEU A 144 12.20 0.04 -0.07
C LEU A 144 11.85 1.09 0.98
N ARG A 145 11.47 0.63 2.16
CA ARG A 145 11.18 1.48 3.32
C ARG A 145 12.16 1.18 4.43
N VAL A 146 12.76 2.22 4.99
CA VAL A 146 13.55 2.15 6.23
C VAL A 146 12.93 3.10 7.24
N GLY A 147 12.79 2.65 8.48
CA GLY A 147 12.08 3.44 9.48
C GLY A 147 12.42 3.07 10.92
N ALA A 148 11.89 3.89 11.80
CA ALA A 148 11.93 3.67 13.24
C ALA A 148 10.58 4.02 13.86
N ARG A 149 10.18 3.22 14.85
CA ARG A 149 8.93 3.37 15.61
C ARG A 149 9.22 3.25 17.10
N ILE A 150 8.73 4.18 17.88
CA ILE A 150 8.73 4.10 19.34
C ILE A 150 7.34 3.69 19.80
N THR A 151 7.25 2.64 20.59
CA THR A 151 6.02 2.22 21.28
C THR A 151 6.19 2.56 22.76
N SER A 152 5.18 3.22 23.34
CA SER A 152 5.17 3.62 24.76
C SER A 152 3.98 2.98 25.47
N ASN A 153 4.13 2.77 26.78
CA ASN A 153 3.13 2.12 27.64
C ASN A 153 2.81 0.68 27.23
N LYS A 154 3.81 -0.07 26.73
CA LYS A 154 3.64 -1.43 26.22
C LYS A 154 3.07 -2.44 27.23
N GLU A 155 3.25 -2.19 28.52
CA GLU A 155 2.72 -3.03 29.62
C GLU A 155 1.27 -2.73 29.97
N ASN A 156 0.70 -1.66 29.45
CA ASN A 156 -0.66 -1.26 29.70
C ASN A 156 -1.61 -1.82 28.64
N LYS A 157 -2.89 -1.95 29.01
CA LYS A 157 -3.95 -2.30 28.05
C LYS A 157 -4.03 -1.34 26.85
N PHE A 158 -3.52 -0.13 27.02
CA PHE A 158 -3.47 0.92 26.01
C PHE A 158 -2.02 1.38 25.84
N SER A 159 -1.48 1.12 24.65
CA SER A 159 -0.15 1.59 24.26
C SER A 159 -0.23 2.52 23.06
N THR A 160 0.66 3.47 22.97
CA THR A 160 0.77 4.41 21.85
C THR A 160 2.06 4.18 21.08
N TYR A 161 2.04 4.49 19.78
CA TYR A 161 3.24 4.43 18.97
C TYR A 161 3.38 5.66 18.06
N TYR A 162 4.63 6.00 17.78
CA TYR A 162 5.04 7.09 16.89
C TYR A 162 6.17 6.59 16.01
N GLY A 163 6.11 6.87 14.72
CA GLY A 163 7.14 6.42 13.80
C GLY A 163 7.43 7.42 12.69
N LEU A 164 8.64 7.28 12.16
CA LEU A 164 9.11 7.96 10.96
C LEU A 164 9.76 6.95 10.05
N ALA A 165 9.51 7.07 8.75
CA ALA A 165 10.14 6.25 7.74
C ALA A 165 10.47 7.05 6.49
N TYR A 166 11.51 6.62 5.80
CA TYR A 166 11.82 7.01 4.45
C TYR A 166 11.50 5.85 3.52
N GLU A 167 10.83 6.15 2.42
CA GLU A 167 10.46 5.17 1.39
C GLU A 167 10.94 5.66 0.02
N TYR A 168 11.46 4.74 -0.78
CA TYR A 168 11.82 4.97 -2.16
C TYR A 168 11.09 3.98 -3.06
N GLU A 169 10.38 4.51 -4.07
CA GLU A 169 9.74 3.75 -5.14
C GLU A 169 10.73 3.67 -6.32
N PHE A 170 11.09 2.45 -6.73
CA PHE A 170 12.02 2.20 -7.83
C PHE A 170 11.33 2.14 -9.19
N ASN A 171 10.05 1.79 -9.21
CA ASN A 171 9.22 1.62 -10.39
C ASN A 171 7.93 2.45 -10.23
N GLY A 172 6.81 2.00 -10.79
CA GLY A 172 5.52 2.68 -10.63
C GLY A 172 5.15 3.48 -11.87
N ASP A 173 5.68 3.08 -13.01
CA ASP A 173 5.29 3.63 -14.30
C ASP A 173 3.92 3.05 -14.67
N ALA A 174 2.98 3.95 -15.03
CA ALA A 174 1.64 3.60 -15.48
C ALA A 174 1.50 4.00 -16.94
N ASP A 175 1.89 3.12 -17.85
CA ASP A 175 1.84 3.37 -19.29
C ASP A 175 0.44 3.11 -19.86
N MET A 176 0.11 3.82 -20.93
CA MET A 176 -1.16 3.71 -21.63
C MET A 176 -0.95 3.82 -23.14
N THR A 177 -1.71 3.05 -23.89
CA THR A 177 -1.75 3.13 -25.35
C THR A 177 -3.17 3.47 -25.81
N ALA A 178 -3.31 4.49 -26.64
CA ALA A 178 -4.57 4.89 -27.28
C ALA A 178 -4.45 4.76 -28.78
N GLN A 179 -5.29 3.94 -29.43
CA GLN A 179 -5.25 3.67 -30.89
C GLN A 179 -3.84 3.31 -31.42
N GLY A 180 -3.04 2.59 -30.63
CA GLY A 180 -1.67 2.21 -31.01
C GLY A 180 -0.62 3.31 -30.78
N LEU A 181 -1.01 4.47 -30.25
CA LEU A 181 -0.09 5.55 -29.87
C LEU A 181 0.13 5.48 -28.34
N ARG A 182 1.39 5.36 -27.94
CA ARG A 182 1.76 5.41 -26.53
C ARG A 182 1.58 6.84 -25.99
N ALA A 183 0.90 6.96 -24.87
CA ALA A 183 0.82 8.20 -24.13
C ALA A 183 1.85 8.16 -23.00
N ASP A 184 2.60 9.25 -22.86
CA ASP A 184 3.48 9.41 -21.70
C ASP A 184 2.64 9.55 -20.44
N THR A 185 2.91 8.69 -19.47
CA THR A 185 2.20 8.62 -18.22
C THR A 185 3.05 9.12 -17.07
N GLN A 186 2.42 9.33 -15.93
CA GLN A 186 3.11 9.75 -14.73
C GLN A 186 3.78 8.54 -14.07
N SER A 187 5.03 8.71 -13.67
CA SER A 187 5.74 7.75 -12.83
C SER A 187 5.60 8.11 -11.36
N LEU A 188 5.37 7.10 -10.52
CA LEU A 188 5.42 7.23 -9.06
C LEU A 188 6.83 7.06 -8.49
N GLN A 189 7.84 6.86 -9.37
CA GLN A 189 9.23 6.73 -8.97
C GLN A 189 9.70 7.94 -8.16
N GLY A 190 10.31 7.68 -7.02
CA GLY A 190 10.84 8.75 -6.17
C GLY A 190 10.81 8.43 -4.70
N SER A 191 11.10 9.45 -3.91
CA SER A 191 11.23 9.34 -2.46
C SER A 191 10.07 10.00 -1.74
N SER A 192 9.70 9.41 -0.60
CA SER A 192 8.72 9.97 0.32
C SER A 192 9.17 9.82 1.77
N VAL A 193 8.69 10.71 2.61
CA VAL A 193 8.82 10.63 4.07
C VAL A 193 7.45 10.35 4.66
N MET A 194 7.39 9.37 5.54
CA MET A 194 6.17 8.94 6.20
C MET A 194 6.27 9.21 7.70
N ALA A 195 5.21 9.73 8.28
CA ALA A 195 5.04 9.83 9.72
C ALA A 195 3.83 9.00 10.13
N GLU A 196 3.93 8.28 11.22
CA GLU A 196 2.82 7.51 11.77
C GLU A 196 2.60 7.82 13.25
N VAL A 197 1.35 7.78 13.65
CA VAL A 197 0.91 7.84 15.03
C VAL A 197 -0.30 6.92 15.21
N GLY A 198 -0.32 6.20 16.29
CA GLY A 198 -1.44 5.31 16.57
C GLY A 198 -1.42 4.77 17.98
N PHE A 199 -2.35 3.88 18.23
CA PHE A 199 -2.47 3.19 19.51
C PHE A 199 -2.86 1.73 19.31
N ASN A 200 -2.49 0.90 20.28
CA ASN A 200 -2.95 -0.47 20.41
C ASN A 200 -3.77 -0.57 21.69
N TYR A 201 -4.86 -1.32 21.63
CA TYR A 201 -5.67 -1.64 22.78
C TYR A 201 -5.79 -3.14 22.95
N GLN A 202 -5.28 -3.65 24.07
CA GLN A 202 -5.27 -5.06 24.41
C GLN A 202 -6.10 -5.26 25.68
N PRO A 203 -7.37 -5.68 25.58
CA PRO A 203 -8.29 -5.72 26.71
C PRO A 203 -7.88 -6.73 27.78
N THR A 204 -7.23 -7.82 27.38
CA THR A 204 -6.73 -8.88 28.27
C THR A 204 -5.29 -9.24 27.91
N PRO A 205 -4.44 -9.66 28.89
CA PRO A 205 -3.06 -10.05 28.62
C PRO A 205 -2.91 -11.19 27.61
N ASP A 206 -3.90 -12.06 27.52
CA ASP A 206 -3.93 -13.23 26.64
C ASP A 206 -4.61 -12.94 25.28
N SER A 207 -5.05 -11.71 25.06
CA SER A 207 -5.62 -11.32 23.78
C SER A 207 -4.49 -11.20 22.75
N PRO A 208 -4.57 -11.89 21.61
CA PRO A 208 -3.52 -11.82 20.58
C PRO A 208 -3.48 -10.46 19.86
N TRP A 209 -4.42 -9.58 20.16
CA TRP A 209 -4.56 -8.23 19.55
C TRP A 209 -5.11 -7.24 20.56
#